data_3088c306008e44c4d28e77d2ae65f6db
#
_entry.id   3088c306008e44c4d28e77d2ae65f6db
#
_cell.length_a   1.000
_cell.length_b   1.000
_cell.length_c   1.000
_cell.angle_alpha   90.00
_cell.angle_beta   90.00
_cell.angle_gamma   90.00
#
_symmetry.space_group_name_H-M   'P 1'
#
loop_
_entity.id
_entity.type
_entity.pdbx_description
1 polymer ?
#
loop_
_entity_poly.entity_id
_entity_poly.type
_entity_poly.pdbx_seq_one_letter_code
_entity_poly.pdbx_strand_id
1 'polypeptide(L)'
;MASPTTTDMSTLLMIDSASARDRDDAFSVIPLAGGRGWAVEVHIAGVADVVGLGSVADEQAFLRAETRYLRSRTIAMLGDTAEQAATLTAEAVRTSLRVTGTLTTDGRLVDTAVGRGHIPSGRCVAVDHAEVPTILSDPAHPLHAQLAAADAAAQVLLTARRDGGALAFYDLTQGWASNEDGAIVAIAAELRTVAYVIVQELMIATNEAVALWCVERGLPILFRNHRPNPVAGSTDELMTEIAAAAGDPDLFAKLRGRLLSTLRAATYDPTVHGHYGLRLSAYTHVTSPLRRVADLINQRIIFAHLDSSPAPYTPDQLAALGADLNRRTRAAREAKKNHFKHADHRIVAEQAATTDLTTLDSRTFHKVLKSAATRPLRAELAAELARRVDADLVTAPDVAVLIDTADPTWLPLQLRVLDTLADTHPEMGPSVASVWRQTHPDQPPTDVEIRRNGADHHPLFAARATHQGVRGPWATATAKKPAEQAALWAAVRAQLVGTDHPDTEPDWPTTAPSPQPTTPPSAPQEPGSAISAEPHRTATPAALNLDGAKKSKALSNPTAWLMSLALNNNQPPPEWEFRTDGPAHAPRFTATVHLAGHTATADSTTKTSAKTASATALVEALFGRQ
;
A
#
# COMPACT_ATOMS: atom_id res chain seq x y z
N MET A 1 -22.23 50.48 18.75
CA MET A 1 -22.86 49.14 18.77
C MET A 1 -23.90 49.15 17.64
N ALA A 2 -23.53 48.66 16.48
CA ALA A 2 -24.47 48.47 15.37
C ALA A 2 -25.06 47.07 15.56
N SER A 3 -26.37 46.98 15.68
CA SER A 3 -27.12 45.71 15.66
C SER A 3 -26.78 44.98 14.34
N PRO A 4 -26.57 43.68 14.34
CA PRO A 4 -26.39 42.91 13.12
C PRO A 4 -27.72 42.97 12.37
N THR A 5 -27.65 43.55 11.19
CA THR A 5 -28.70 43.51 10.16
C THR A 5 -29.12 42.06 9.96
N THR A 6 -30.43 41.86 9.87
CA THR A 6 -31.13 40.63 9.47
C THR A 6 -30.38 39.93 8.32
N THR A 7 -29.61 38.93 8.62
CA THR A 7 -28.97 38.05 7.67
C THR A 7 -30.12 37.31 6.98
N ASP A 8 -30.30 37.58 5.70
CA ASP A 8 -31.18 36.83 4.83
C ASP A 8 -30.87 35.34 5.04
N MET A 9 -31.83 34.59 5.59
CA MET A 9 -31.61 33.21 5.98
C MET A 9 -31.49 32.34 4.73
N SER A 10 -30.25 32.19 4.23
CA SER A 10 -29.98 31.35 3.09
C SER A 10 -30.45 29.92 3.31
N THR A 11 -30.93 29.30 2.26
CA THR A 11 -31.26 27.86 2.25
C THR A 11 -30.05 27.04 2.60
N LEU A 12 -30.22 26.03 3.44
CA LEU A 12 -29.19 25.04 3.79
C LEU A 12 -29.35 23.80 2.90
N LEU A 13 -28.30 23.37 2.25
CA LEU A 13 -28.28 22.16 1.43
C LEU A 13 -27.88 20.96 2.28
N MET A 14 -28.67 19.90 2.24
CA MET A 14 -28.35 18.56 2.74
C MET A 14 -28.11 17.66 1.53
N ILE A 15 -26.86 17.27 1.27
CA ILE A 15 -26.51 16.45 0.13
C ILE A 15 -26.20 15.04 0.59
N ASP A 16 -27.12 14.12 0.33
CA ASP A 16 -27.03 12.71 0.70
C ASP A 16 -27.59 11.81 -0.40
N SER A 17 -27.50 10.50 -0.25
CA SER A 17 -28.26 9.59 -1.10
C SER A 17 -29.77 9.67 -0.79
N ALA A 18 -30.61 9.43 -1.79
CA ALA A 18 -32.08 9.43 -1.60
C ALA A 18 -32.56 8.49 -0.48
N SER A 19 -31.80 7.42 -0.20
CA SER A 19 -32.11 6.43 0.83
C SER A 19 -31.51 6.75 2.21
N ALA A 20 -30.74 7.85 2.35
CA ALA A 20 -30.09 8.21 3.62
C ALA A 20 -31.14 8.58 4.68
N ARG A 21 -30.97 8.01 5.87
CA ARG A 21 -31.80 8.28 7.06
C ARG A 21 -31.07 9.14 8.08
N ASP A 22 -29.75 9.09 8.07
CA ASP A 22 -28.81 9.71 8.99
C ASP A 22 -28.15 10.95 8.34
N ARG A 23 -28.97 12.03 8.15
CA ARG A 23 -28.45 13.30 7.63
C ARG A 23 -27.79 14.07 8.74
N ASP A 24 -26.46 14.02 8.74
CA ASP A 24 -25.62 14.64 9.77
C ASP A 24 -25.39 16.13 9.54
N ASP A 25 -25.28 16.58 8.29
CA ASP A 25 -24.83 17.92 7.93
C ASP A 25 -25.75 18.65 6.96
N ALA A 26 -25.76 19.98 7.09
CA ALA A 26 -26.37 20.90 6.16
C ALA A 26 -25.48 22.15 6.02
N PHE A 27 -25.35 22.70 4.86
CA PHE A 27 -24.46 23.83 4.63
C PHE A 27 -25.02 24.87 3.67
N SER A 28 -24.47 26.08 3.75
CA SER A 28 -24.66 27.17 2.80
C SER A 28 -23.30 27.78 2.47
N VAL A 29 -23.08 28.06 1.18
CA VAL A 29 -21.88 28.71 0.67
C VAL A 29 -22.32 29.88 -0.22
N ILE A 30 -21.94 31.10 0.14
CA ILE A 30 -22.35 32.34 -0.54
C ILE A 30 -21.10 33.10 -0.99
N PRO A 31 -20.95 33.40 -2.28
CA PRO A 31 -19.84 34.21 -2.76
C PRO A 31 -19.83 35.61 -2.13
N LEU A 32 -18.68 36.06 -1.69
CA LEU A 32 -18.49 37.41 -1.16
C LEU A 32 -18.28 38.42 -2.28
N ALA A 33 -18.81 39.64 -2.11
CA ALA A 33 -18.66 40.72 -3.07
C ALA A 33 -17.17 40.98 -3.40
N GLY A 34 -16.90 41.26 -4.69
CA GLY A 34 -15.53 41.57 -5.14
C GLY A 34 -14.58 40.37 -5.23
N GLY A 35 -15.11 39.14 -5.31
CA GLY A 35 -14.30 37.92 -5.48
C GLY A 35 -13.41 37.58 -4.30
N ARG A 36 -13.76 38.02 -3.09
CA ARG A 36 -12.97 37.86 -1.86
C ARG A 36 -13.11 36.48 -1.20
N GLY A 37 -13.70 35.52 -1.88
CA GLY A 37 -13.98 34.19 -1.36
C GLY A 37 -15.46 33.97 -1.05
N TRP A 38 -15.78 33.17 -0.05
CA TRP A 38 -17.13 32.73 0.28
C TRP A 38 -17.43 32.85 1.78
N ALA A 39 -18.64 33.26 2.11
CA ALA A 39 -19.18 33.01 3.44
C ALA A 39 -19.65 31.57 3.51
N VAL A 40 -19.17 30.83 4.51
CA VAL A 40 -19.51 29.42 4.74
C VAL A 40 -20.26 29.30 6.05
N GLU A 41 -21.39 28.59 6.01
CA GLU A 41 -22.17 28.20 7.17
C GLU A 41 -22.43 26.70 7.11
N VAL A 42 -22.06 25.97 8.16
CA VAL A 42 -22.26 24.51 8.29
C VAL A 42 -23.02 24.25 9.59
N HIS A 43 -24.01 23.40 9.50
CA HIS A 43 -24.80 22.91 10.63
C HIS A 43 -24.63 21.39 10.73
N ILE A 44 -24.24 20.91 11.90
CA ILE A 44 -24.14 19.48 12.20
C ILE A 44 -25.25 19.12 13.19
N ALA A 45 -25.98 18.05 12.94
CA ALA A 45 -27.09 17.58 13.75
C ALA A 45 -26.78 17.62 15.26
N GLY A 46 -27.67 18.21 16.05
CA GLY A 46 -27.48 18.39 17.50
C GLY A 46 -27.75 17.11 18.29
N VAL A 47 -27.04 16.05 17.99
CA VAL A 47 -27.25 14.71 18.58
C VAL A 47 -27.06 14.72 20.09
N ALA A 48 -26.13 15.53 20.60
CA ALA A 48 -25.90 15.65 22.05
C ALA A 48 -27.09 16.22 22.83
N ASP A 49 -28.00 16.95 22.15
CA ASP A 49 -29.24 17.43 22.76
C ASP A 49 -30.33 16.34 22.83
N VAL A 50 -30.26 15.36 21.96
CA VAL A 50 -31.25 14.27 21.88
C VAL A 50 -30.78 13.06 22.67
N VAL A 51 -29.48 12.77 22.64
CA VAL A 51 -28.88 11.60 23.29
C VAL A 51 -28.19 12.05 24.59
N GLY A 52 -28.94 12.05 25.68
CA GLY A 52 -28.40 12.38 27.00
C GLY A 52 -27.37 11.36 27.49
N LEU A 53 -26.38 11.83 28.24
CA LEU A 53 -25.33 10.99 28.83
C LEU A 53 -25.96 9.91 29.72
N GLY A 54 -25.58 8.64 29.58
CA GLY A 54 -26.11 7.51 30.34
C GLY A 54 -27.52 7.05 29.90
N SER A 55 -28.09 7.61 28.82
CA SER A 55 -29.34 7.12 28.26
C SER A 55 -29.16 5.78 27.52
N VAL A 56 -30.26 5.04 27.27
CA VAL A 56 -30.22 3.79 26.51
C VAL A 56 -29.60 4.01 25.12
N ALA A 57 -29.90 5.14 24.47
CA ALA A 57 -29.30 5.49 23.17
C ALA A 57 -27.80 5.74 23.26
N ASP A 58 -27.36 6.34 24.36
CA ASP A 58 -25.94 6.56 24.67
C ASP A 58 -25.21 5.24 24.89
N GLU A 59 -25.74 4.35 25.73
CA GLU A 59 -25.17 3.02 25.93
C GLU A 59 -25.06 2.22 24.62
N GLN A 60 -26.09 2.29 23.77
CA GLN A 60 -26.07 1.69 22.44
C GLN A 60 -25.01 2.30 21.52
N ALA A 61 -24.85 3.65 21.52
CA ALA A 61 -23.83 4.34 20.77
C ALA A 61 -22.42 3.89 21.18
N PHE A 62 -22.15 3.82 22.48
CA PHE A 62 -20.86 3.33 22.98
C PHE A 62 -20.64 1.85 22.68
N LEU A 63 -21.68 1.00 22.75
CA LEU A 63 -21.58 -0.42 22.42
C LEU A 63 -21.24 -0.63 20.94
N ARG A 64 -21.87 0.11 20.04
CA ARG A 64 -21.73 -0.02 18.58
C ARG A 64 -20.52 0.74 18.04
N ALA A 65 -20.16 1.87 18.64
CA ALA A 65 -19.15 2.84 18.27
C ALA A 65 -19.41 3.59 16.95
N GLU A 66 -19.98 2.92 15.96
CA GLU A 66 -20.33 3.49 14.65
C GLU A 66 -21.53 2.78 14.00
N THR A 67 -22.20 3.47 13.08
CA THR A 67 -23.22 2.85 12.22
C THR A 67 -22.55 1.87 11.25
N ARG A 68 -23.15 0.68 11.09
CA ARG A 68 -22.65 -0.36 10.18
C ARG A 68 -23.56 -0.51 8.97
N TYR A 69 -23.06 -0.12 7.82
CA TYR A 69 -23.75 -0.31 6.54
C TYR A 69 -23.40 -1.68 5.96
N LEU A 70 -24.31 -2.66 6.16
CA LEU A 70 -24.18 -4.01 5.62
C LEU A 70 -24.94 -4.10 4.29
N ARG A 71 -24.60 -5.04 3.44
CA ARG A 71 -25.29 -5.23 2.14
C ARG A 71 -26.80 -5.42 2.26
N SER A 72 -27.29 -6.04 3.34
CA SER A 72 -28.70 -6.38 3.54
C SER A 72 -29.43 -5.46 4.51
N ARG A 73 -28.72 -4.70 5.34
CA ARG A 73 -29.31 -3.81 6.35
C ARG A 73 -28.30 -2.81 6.89
N THR A 74 -28.80 -1.69 7.40
CA THR A 74 -28.03 -0.75 8.24
C THR A 74 -28.28 -1.06 9.71
N ILE A 75 -27.22 -1.04 10.52
CA ILE A 75 -27.31 -1.11 11.97
C ILE A 75 -26.92 0.28 12.49
N ALA A 76 -27.91 1.11 12.77
CA ALA A 76 -27.74 2.48 13.21
C ALA A 76 -27.02 2.52 14.58
N MET A 77 -26.09 3.46 14.77
CA MET A 77 -25.35 3.62 16.02
C MET A 77 -26.30 3.93 17.20
N LEU A 78 -27.19 4.87 17.00
CA LEU A 78 -28.10 5.36 18.05
C LEU A 78 -29.37 4.51 18.23
N GLY A 79 -29.77 3.77 17.19
CA GLY A 79 -31.09 3.16 17.06
C GLY A 79 -32.10 4.13 16.43
N ASP A 80 -33.17 3.57 15.85
CA ASP A 80 -34.08 4.28 14.95
C ASP A 80 -34.74 5.53 15.59
N THR A 81 -35.20 5.44 16.83
CA THR A 81 -35.88 6.55 17.52
C THR A 81 -34.99 7.76 17.74
N ALA A 82 -33.78 7.54 18.25
CA ALA A 82 -32.84 8.64 18.50
C ALA A 82 -32.29 9.21 17.19
N GLU A 83 -32.06 8.37 16.19
CA GLU A 83 -31.62 8.78 14.84
C GLU A 83 -32.68 9.70 14.20
N GLN A 84 -33.96 9.30 14.19
CA GLN A 84 -35.06 10.10 13.64
C GLN A 84 -35.25 11.43 14.38
N ALA A 85 -35.05 11.45 15.69
CA ALA A 85 -35.19 12.67 16.48
C ALA A 85 -34.07 13.68 16.20
N ALA A 86 -32.87 13.21 15.89
CA ALA A 86 -31.68 14.05 15.72
C ALA A 86 -31.34 14.37 14.26
N THR A 87 -31.69 13.49 13.29
CA THR A 87 -31.39 13.70 11.86
C THR A 87 -31.93 15.04 11.35
N LEU A 88 -31.13 15.71 10.51
CA LEU A 88 -31.57 16.95 9.89
C LEU A 88 -32.66 16.69 8.85
N THR A 89 -33.61 17.61 8.79
CA THR A 89 -34.79 17.50 7.93
C THR A 89 -35.35 18.87 7.56
N ALA A 90 -36.05 18.95 6.45
CA ALA A 90 -36.75 20.15 6.02
C ALA A 90 -38.02 20.42 6.87
N GLU A 91 -38.66 19.35 7.38
CA GLU A 91 -40.03 19.42 7.93
C GLU A 91 -40.06 19.86 9.40
N ALA A 92 -38.98 19.68 10.16
CA ALA A 92 -38.98 19.94 11.61
C ALA A 92 -37.84 20.87 12.02
N VAL A 93 -38.08 21.57 13.11
CA VAL A 93 -37.02 22.33 13.79
C VAL A 93 -35.95 21.40 14.32
N ARG A 94 -34.68 21.77 14.14
CA ARG A 94 -33.53 21.00 14.64
C ARG A 94 -32.53 21.89 15.35
N THR A 95 -31.94 21.39 16.45
CA THR A 95 -30.73 21.95 17.03
C THR A 95 -29.50 21.44 16.27
N SER A 96 -28.41 22.18 16.32
CA SER A 96 -27.18 21.85 15.64
C SER A 96 -25.93 22.41 16.30
N LEU A 97 -24.80 21.86 16.01
CA LEU A 97 -23.52 22.55 16.12
C LEU A 97 -23.36 23.41 14.85
N ARG A 98 -23.31 24.73 15.03
CA ARG A 98 -23.17 25.69 13.93
C ARG A 98 -21.73 26.16 13.82
N VAL A 99 -21.17 26.07 12.62
CA VAL A 99 -19.85 26.59 12.29
C VAL A 99 -19.99 27.60 11.17
N THR A 100 -19.45 28.79 11.35
CA THR A 100 -19.43 29.83 10.32
C THR A 100 -18.02 30.35 10.12
N GLY A 101 -17.69 30.82 8.92
CA GLY A 101 -16.40 31.43 8.64
C GLY A 101 -16.34 32.00 7.23
N THR A 102 -15.21 32.58 6.89
CA THR A 102 -14.90 33.07 5.56
C THR A 102 -13.90 32.13 4.91
N LEU A 103 -14.26 31.48 3.82
CA LEU A 103 -13.32 30.76 2.98
C LEU A 103 -12.66 31.75 2.03
N THR A 104 -11.35 31.90 2.16
CA THR A 104 -10.53 32.77 1.31
C THR A 104 -10.24 32.10 -0.04
N THR A 105 -9.80 32.88 -1.03
CA THR A 105 -9.47 32.37 -2.37
C THR A 105 -8.21 31.51 -2.41
N ASP A 106 -7.42 31.52 -1.35
CA ASP A 106 -6.25 30.64 -1.15
C ASP A 106 -6.60 29.37 -0.32
N GLY A 107 -7.88 29.10 -0.09
CA GLY A 107 -8.36 27.85 0.50
C GLY A 107 -8.26 27.75 2.02
N ARG A 108 -8.23 28.87 2.74
CA ARG A 108 -8.24 28.90 4.22
C ARG A 108 -9.59 29.32 4.74
N LEU A 109 -10.13 28.56 5.70
CA LEU A 109 -11.32 28.97 6.44
C LEU A 109 -10.89 29.81 7.65
N VAL A 110 -11.17 31.12 7.60
CA VAL A 110 -10.78 32.11 8.61
C VAL A 110 -12.00 32.71 9.28
N ASP A 111 -11.77 33.51 10.36
CA ASP A 111 -12.83 34.16 11.15
C ASP A 111 -13.90 33.15 11.62
N THR A 112 -13.43 31.97 12.02
CA THR A 112 -14.30 30.85 12.37
C THR A 112 -15.01 31.09 13.69
N ALA A 113 -16.34 30.96 13.69
CA ALA A 113 -17.16 30.94 14.89
C ALA A 113 -17.87 29.59 15.04
N VAL A 114 -17.81 29.04 16.25
CA VAL A 114 -18.49 27.81 16.65
C VAL A 114 -19.53 28.13 17.69
N GLY A 115 -20.76 27.66 17.51
CA GLY A 115 -21.87 27.97 18.40
C GLY A 115 -23.03 26.99 18.32
N ARG A 116 -24.03 27.22 19.17
CA ARG A 116 -25.31 26.52 19.06
C ARG A 116 -26.07 27.03 17.85
N GLY A 117 -26.59 26.11 17.04
CA GLY A 117 -27.46 26.41 15.93
C GLY A 117 -28.90 26.00 16.18
N HIS A 118 -29.82 26.72 15.54
CA HIS A 118 -31.23 26.42 15.53
C HIS A 118 -31.73 26.54 14.10
N ILE A 119 -32.14 25.44 13.52
CA ILE A 119 -32.58 25.35 12.12
C ILE A 119 -34.11 25.32 12.13
N PRO A 120 -34.78 26.37 11.66
CA PRO A 120 -36.24 26.36 11.54
C PRO A 120 -36.70 25.41 10.44
N SER A 121 -37.95 24.93 10.53
CA SER A 121 -38.61 24.18 9.49
C SER A 121 -38.61 24.99 8.18
N GLY A 122 -38.37 24.29 7.07
CA GLY A 122 -38.34 24.90 5.73
C GLY A 122 -37.00 25.55 5.33
N ARG A 123 -36.01 25.62 6.23
CA ARG A 123 -34.69 26.18 5.90
C ARG A 123 -33.78 25.21 5.17
N CYS A 124 -33.95 23.91 5.37
CA CYS A 124 -33.15 22.87 4.71
C CYS A 124 -33.83 22.37 3.43
N VAL A 125 -33.01 22.07 2.43
CA VAL A 125 -33.42 21.39 1.21
C VAL A 125 -32.54 20.14 1.02
N ALA A 126 -33.17 18.97 0.91
CA ALA A 126 -32.48 17.72 0.60
C ALA A 126 -32.20 17.64 -0.90
N VAL A 127 -30.99 17.26 -1.27
CA VAL A 127 -30.53 17.08 -2.66
C VAL A 127 -29.87 15.71 -2.76
N ASP A 128 -30.31 14.90 -3.73
CA ASP A 128 -29.63 13.61 -3.98
C ASP A 128 -28.27 13.85 -4.63
N HIS A 129 -27.26 13.10 -4.20
CA HIS A 129 -25.93 13.06 -4.83
C HIS A 129 -26.01 12.92 -6.36
N ALA A 130 -26.92 12.08 -6.85
CA ALA A 130 -27.11 11.83 -8.28
C ALA A 130 -27.68 13.03 -9.04
N GLU A 131 -28.41 13.93 -8.36
CA GLU A 131 -29.04 15.11 -8.98
C GLU A 131 -28.06 16.29 -9.13
N VAL A 132 -27.04 16.38 -8.28
CA VAL A 132 -26.11 17.51 -8.25
C VAL A 132 -25.46 17.82 -9.60
N PRO A 133 -24.95 16.85 -10.40
CA PRO A 133 -24.41 17.14 -11.73
C PRO A 133 -25.44 17.76 -12.68
N THR A 134 -26.69 17.30 -12.63
CA THR A 134 -27.79 17.84 -13.45
C THR A 134 -28.13 19.27 -13.04
N ILE A 135 -28.22 19.54 -11.74
CA ILE A 135 -28.48 20.89 -11.23
C ILE A 135 -27.35 21.86 -11.63
N LEU A 136 -26.10 21.41 -11.53
CA LEU A 136 -24.94 22.22 -11.95
C LEU A 136 -24.89 22.47 -13.46
N SER A 137 -25.48 21.62 -14.26
CA SER A 137 -25.57 21.82 -15.73
C SER A 137 -26.74 22.72 -16.19
N ASP A 138 -27.68 23.03 -15.28
CA ASP A 138 -28.88 23.87 -15.59
C ASP A 138 -28.83 25.21 -14.83
N PRO A 139 -28.36 26.30 -15.47
CA PRO A 139 -28.32 27.62 -14.83
C PRO A 139 -29.68 28.17 -14.42
N ALA A 140 -30.80 27.63 -14.94
CA ALA A 140 -32.15 28.05 -14.59
C ALA A 140 -32.67 27.34 -13.33
N HIS A 141 -31.99 26.30 -12.85
CA HIS A 141 -32.42 25.57 -11.67
C HIS A 141 -32.28 26.43 -10.38
N PRO A 142 -33.30 26.48 -9.51
CA PRO A 142 -33.29 27.35 -8.31
C PRO A 142 -32.05 27.16 -7.38
N LEU A 143 -31.50 25.97 -7.33
CA LEU A 143 -30.32 25.64 -6.48
C LEU A 143 -28.99 25.76 -7.23
N HIS A 144 -28.99 26.08 -8.54
CA HIS A 144 -27.78 26.12 -9.34
C HIS A 144 -26.71 27.05 -8.75
N ALA A 145 -27.07 28.31 -8.49
CA ALA A 145 -26.12 29.30 -8.00
C ALA A 145 -25.46 28.90 -6.69
N GLN A 146 -26.21 28.28 -5.77
CA GLN A 146 -25.72 27.85 -4.47
C GLN A 146 -24.83 26.61 -4.59
N LEU A 147 -25.19 25.64 -5.42
CA LEU A 147 -24.38 24.46 -5.69
C LEU A 147 -23.10 24.81 -6.46
N ALA A 148 -23.16 25.71 -7.42
CA ALA A 148 -21.99 26.20 -8.14
C ALA A 148 -21.01 26.93 -7.21
N ALA A 149 -21.52 27.71 -6.25
CA ALA A 149 -20.69 28.33 -5.21
C ALA A 149 -20.04 27.30 -4.30
N ALA A 150 -20.77 26.24 -3.91
CA ALA A 150 -20.26 25.16 -3.09
C ALA A 150 -19.18 24.33 -3.83
N ASP A 151 -19.41 24.04 -5.12
CA ASP A 151 -18.38 23.34 -5.94
C ASP A 151 -17.12 24.21 -6.09
N ALA A 152 -17.25 25.49 -6.44
CA ALA A 152 -16.12 26.39 -6.54
C ALA A 152 -15.31 26.47 -5.21
N ALA A 153 -15.99 26.55 -4.09
CA ALA A 153 -15.38 26.53 -2.77
C ALA A 153 -14.65 25.21 -2.50
N ALA A 154 -15.27 24.06 -2.81
CA ALA A 154 -14.67 22.75 -2.66
C ALA A 154 -13.42 22.56 -3.53
N GLN A 155 -13.41 23.06 -4.77
CA GLN A 155 -12.25 23.02 -5.66
C GLN A 155 -11.07 23.85 -5.11
N VAL A 156 -11.35 25.00 -4.50
CA VAL A 156 -10.32 25.83 -3.86
C VAL A 156 -9.74 25.13 -2.63
N LEU A 157 -10.58 24.53 -1.78
CA LEU A 157 -10.14 23.73 -0.64
C LEU A 157 -9.27 22.54 -1.06
N LEU A 158 -9.71 21.79 -2.07
CA LEU A 158 -8.99 20.64 -2.63
C LEU A 158 -7.62 21.08 -3.18
N THR A 159 -7.57 22.18 -3.93
CA THR A 159 -6.34 22.72 -4.50
C THR A 159 -5.37 23.11 -3.38
N ALA A 160 -5.83 23.88 -2.39
CA ALA A 160 -5.01 24.30 -1.26
C ALA A 160 -4.45 23.10 -0.47
N ARG A 161 -5.24 22.06 -0.27
CA ARG A 161 -4.76 20.83 0.40
C ARG A 161 -3.72 20.09 -0.42
N ARG A 162 -3.87 20.01 -1.75
CA ARG A 162 -2.88 19.42 -2.66
C ARG A 162 -1.58 20.20 -2.65
N ASP A 163 -1.65 21.52 -2.74
CA ASP A 163 -0.50 22.41 -2.71
C ASP A 163 0.22 22.34 -1.35
N GLY A 164 -0.53 22.11 -0.27
CA GLY A 164 0.00 21.83 1.07
C GLY A 164 0.61 20.42 1.22
N GLY A 165 0.61 19.60 0.17
CA GLY A 165 1.18 18.25 0.17
C GLY A 165 0.29 17.19 0.86
N ALA A 166 -1.02 17.44 0.98
CA ALA A 166 -1.98 16.44 1.47
C ALA A 166 -2.20 15.32 0.46
N LEU A 167 -2.48 14.11 0.95
CA LEU A 167 -2.96 13.02 0.11
C LEU A 167 -4.44 13.30 -0.23
N ALA A 168 -4.69 14.09 -1.28
CA ALA A 168 -6.01 14.57 -1.67
C ALA A 168 -6.29 14.25 -3.14
N PHE A 169 -6.96 13.13 -3.38
CA PHE A 169 -7.35 12.75 -4.73
C PHE A 169 -8.77 12.17 -4.78
N TYR A 170 -9.42 12.37 -5.93
CA TYR A 170 -10.72 11.82 -6.25
C TYR A 170 -10.68 11.28 -7.68
N ASP A 171 -10.87 9.98 -7.83
CA ASP A 171 -11.09 9.32 -9.12
C ASP A 171 -12.54 8.84 -9.15
N LEU A 172 -13.44 9.72 -9.56
CA LEU A 172 -14.88 9.43 -9.64
C LEU A 172 -15.19 8.38 -10.70
N THR A 173 -14.35 8.25 -11.74
CA THR A 173 -14.52 7.27 -12.82
C THR A 173 -14.26 5.86 -12.34
N GLN A 174 -13.11 5.65 -11.71
CA GLN A 174 -12.73 4.35 -11.13
C GLN A 174 -13.37 4.12 -9.76
N GLY A 175 -13.87 5.17 -9.11
CA GLY A 175 -14.52 5.12 -7.82
C GLY A 175 -13.54 4.96 -6.66
N TRP A 176 -12.47 5.75 -6.63
CA TRP A 176 -11.51 5.80 -5.53
C TRP A 176 -11.29 7.24 -5.06
N ALA A 177 -11.12 7.40 -3.75
CA ALA A 177 -10.77 8.69 -3.17
C ALA A 177 -9.92 8.53 -1.91
N SER A 178 -9.22 9.61 -1.55
CA SER A 178 -8.77 9.79 -0.17
C SER A 178 -9.93 10.35 0.67
N ASN A 179 -10.19 9.74 1.81
CA ASN A 179 -11.26 10.19 2.70
C ASN A 179 -10.74 11.16 3.79
N GLU A 180 -11.67 11.59 4.66
CA GLU A 180 -11.40 12.44 5.82
C GLU A 180 -10.41 11.87 6.85
N ASP A 181 -10.17 10.56 6.84
CA ASP A 181 -9.13 9.88 7.63
C ASP A 181 -7.76 9.86 6.93
N GLY A 182 -7.63 10.45 5.74
CA GLY A 182 -6.44 10.31 4.89
C GLY A 182 -6.22 8.90 4.36
N ALA A 183 -7.24 8.04 4.40
CA ALA A 183 -7.17 6.68 3.88
C ALA A 183 -7.72 6.61 2.44
N ILE A 184 -7.21 5.64 1.67
CA ILE A 184 -7.73 5.36 0.34
C ILE A 184 -8.95 4.45 0.45
N VAL A 185 -10.08 4.91 -0.07
CA VAL A 185 -11.36 4.21 -0.01
C VAL A 185 -11.99 4.06 -1.39
N ALA A 186 -12.80 3.00 -1.54
CA ALA A 186 -13.67 2.86 -2.70
C ALA A 186 -14.94 3.68 -2.48
N ILE A 187 -15.34 4.44 -3.51
CA ILE A 187 -16.59 5.21 -3.53
C ILE A 187 -17.67 4.28 -4.11
N ALA A 188 -18.81 4.18 -3.45
CA ALA A 188 -19.99 3.48 -3.97
C ALA A 188 -20.46 4.12 -5.29
N ALA A 189 -20.97 3.31 -6.21
CA ALA A 189 -21.25 3.76 -7.58
C ALA A 189 -22.20 4.97 -7.62
N GLU A 190 -23.21 4.99 -6.77
CA GLU A 190 -24.21 6.04 -6.62
C GLU A 190 -23.64 7.36 -6.07
N LEU A 191 -22.48 7.33 -5.41
CA LEU A 191 -21.82 8.51 -4.84
C LEU A 191 -20.68 9.06 -5.71
N ARG A 192 -20.45 8.50 -6.91
CA ARG A 192 -19.34 8.90 -7.81
C ARG A 192 -19.65 10.15 -8.60
N THR A 193 -20.04 11.22 -7.92
CA THR A 193 -20.39 12.51 -8.51
C THR A 193 -19.58 13.64 -7.86
N VAL A 194 -19.62 14.81 -8.44
CA VAL A 194 -18.99 16.03 -7.88
C VAL A 194 -19.52 16.35 -6.48
N ALA A 195 -20.75 15.92 -6.16
CA ALA A 195 -21.32 16.06 -4.82
C ALA A 195 -20.44 15.43 -3.73
N TYR A 196 -19.81 14.28 -4.03
CA TYR A 196 -18.87 13.63 -3.10
C TYR A 196 -17.69 14.54 -2.74
N VAL A 197 -17.16 15.25 -3.73
CA VAL A 197 -16.04 16.19 -3.51
C VAL A 197 -16.51 17.40 -2.70
N ILE A 198 -17.67 17.97 -3.04
CA ILE A 198 -18.25 19.13 -2.33
C ILE A 198 -18.42 18.83 -0.84
N VAL A 199 -19.13 17.75 -0.50
CA VAL A 199 -19.39 17.38 0.90
C VAL A 199 -18.07 17.04 1.63
N GLN A 200 -17.20 16.23 1.01
CA GLN A 200 -15.96 15.80 1.63
C GLN A 200 -15.03 16.98 1.97
N GLU A 201 -14.83 17.93 1.05
CA GLU A 201 -13.93 19.07 1.28
C GLU A 201 -14.51 20.05 2.31
N LEU A 202 -15.81 20.34 2.28
CA LEU A 202 -16.45 21.20 3.29
C LEU A 202 -16.41 20.56 4.69
N MET A 203 -16.61 19.24 4.79
CA MET A 203 -16.56 18.53 6.08
C MET A 203 -15.13 18.46 6.63
N ILE A 204 -14.12 18.27 5.77
CA ILE A 204 -12.71 18.33 6.21
C ILE A 204 -12.38 19.73 6.75
N ALA A 205 -12.74 20.79 6.03
CA ALA A 205 -12.49 22.16 6.47
C ALA A 205 -13.23 22.49 7.79
N THR A 206 -14.46 22.00 7.95
CA THR A 206 -15.25 22.16 9.17
C THR A 206 -14.61 21.44 10.35
N ASN A 207 -14.19 20.20 10.18
CA ASN A 207 -13.51 19.41 11.21
C ASN A 207 -12.19 20.05 11.65
N GLU A 208 -11.39 20.58 10.70
CA GLU A 208 -10.17 21.35 10.99
C GLU A 208 -10.48 22.61 11.79
N ALA A 209 -11.44 23.42 11.32
CA ALA A 209 -11.82 24.68 11.96
C ALA A 209 -12.28 24.46 13.41
N VAL A 210 -13.09 23.44 13.67
CA VAL A 210 -13.51 23.07 15.03
C VAL A 210 -12.34 22.57 15.86
N ALA A 211 -11.43 21.78 15.30
CA ALA A 211 -10.24 21.32 16.01
C ALA A 211 -9.36 22.50 16.46
N LEU A 212 -9.08 23.45 15.56
CA LEU A 212 -8.31 24.65 15.87
C LEU A 212 -9.02 25.53 16.91
N TRP A 213 -10.34 25.71 16.77
CA TRP A 213 -11.14 26.45 17.73
C TRP A 213 -11.09 25.84 19.15
N CYS A 214 -11.07 24.50 19.25
CA CYS A 214 -10.89 23.79 20.52
C CYS A 214 -9.46 23.94 21.07
N VAL A 215 -8.43 23.83 20.22
CA VAL A 215 -7.02 24.02 20.63
C VAL A 215 -6.81 25.41 21.22
N GLU A 216 -7.29 26.47 20.54
CA GLU A 216 -7.17 27.85 21.01
C GLU A 216 -7.80 28.08 22.40
N ARG A 217 -8.82 27.29 22.76
CA ARG A 217 -9.54 27.38 24.04
C ARG A 217 -9.09 26.37 25.11
N GLY A 218 -8.09 25.52 24.74
CA GLY A 218 -7.62 24.46 25.63
C GLY A 218 -8.68 23.41 25.95
N LEU A 219 -9.67 23.20 25.05
CA LEU A 219 -10.74 22.22 25.26
C LEU A 219 -10.22 20.82 24.96
N PRO A 220 -10.27 19.88 25.91
CA PRO A 220 -9.88 18.51 25.68
C PRO A 220 -10.98 17.78 24.90
N ILE A 221 -10.74 17.53 23.62
CA ILE A 221 -11.61 16.75 22.74
C ILE A 221 -10.85 15.52 22.22
N LEU A 222 -11.55 14.59 21.59
CA LEU A 222 -10.91 13.50 20.86
C LEU A 222 -10.39 14.01 19.49
N PHE A 223 -9.12 14.40 19.44
CA PHE A 223 -8.48 14.74 18.17
C PHE A 223 -8.29 13.48 17.32
N ARG A 224 -8.43 13.63 16.02
CA ARG A 224 -8.15 12.57 15.03
C ARG A 224 -6.73 12.71 14.52
N ASN A 225 -5.81 11.96 15.08
CA ASN A 225 -4.40 12.04 14.80
C ASN A 225 -3.98 10.98 13.76
N HIS A 226 -3.13 11.37 12.81
CA HIS A 226 -2.58 10.46 11.83
C HIS A 226 -1.07 10.63 11.71
N ARG A 227 -0.32 9.56 11.91
CA ARG A 227 1.15 9.55 11.83
C ARG A 227 1.62 8.78 10.60
N PRO A 228 2.73 9.20 9.93
CA PRO A 228 3.30 8.44 8.84
C PRO A 228 3.82 7.09 9.33
N ASN A 229 3.85 6.10 8.45
CA ASN A 229 4.64 4.91 8.68
C ASN A 229 6.12 5.28 8.41
N PRO A 230 7.10 4.86 9.22
CA PRO A 230 8.52 5.12 8.97
C PRO A 230 9.05 4.68 7.60
N VAL A 231 8.34 3.76 6.95
CA VAL A 231 8.68 3.21 5.60
C VAL A 231 7.90 3.94 4.48
N ALA A 232 7.03 4.90 4.82
CA ALA A 232 6.29 5.68 3.84
C ALA A 232 7.23 6.64 3.12
N GLY A 233 7.24 6.61 1.78
CA GLY A 233 7.82 7.67 0.96
C GLY A 233 7.13 9.02 1.21
N SER A 234 7.60 10.06 0.55
CA SER A 234 6.97 11.38 0.66
C SER A 234 5.54 11.35 0.08
N THR A 235 4.66 12.20 0.61
CA THR A 235 3.29 12.36 0.07
C THR A 235 3.33 12.80 -1.40
N ASP A 236 4.34 13.59 -1.80
CA ASP A 236 4.49 14.08 -3.16
C ASP A 236 4.84 12.94 -4.14
N GLU A 237 5.70 12.00 -3.72
CA GLU A 237 5.98 10.79 -4.50
C GLU A 237 4.72 9.95 -4.66
N LEU A 238 3.95 9.74 -3.59
CA LEU A 238 2.68 9.01 -3.62
C LEU A 238 1.66 9.68 -4.53
N MET A 239 1.52 11.02 -4.46
CA MET A 239 0.61 11.76 -5.34
C MET A 239 1.04 11.70 -6.80
N THR A 240 2.34 11.75 -7.09
CA THR A 240 2.88 11.58 -8.45
C THR A 240 2.57 10.19 -9.00
N GLU A 241 2.71 9.15 -8.19
CA GLU A 241 2.39 7.78 -8.60
C GLU A 241 0.88 7.56 -8.79
N ILE A 242 0.05 8.17 -7.93
CA ILE A 242 -1.42 8.15 -8.08
C ILE A 242 -1.80 8.83 -9.41
N ALA A 243 -1.22 9.99 -9.70
CA ALA A 243 -1.48 10.69 -10.96
C ALA A 243 -1.04 9.87 -12.19
N ALA A 244 0.10 9.16 -12.09
CA ALA A 244 0.58 8.28 -13.15
C ALA A 244 -0.29 7.01 -13.33
N ALA A 245 -0.98 6.57 -12.27
CA ALA A 245 -1.89 5.44 -12.32
C ALA A 245 -3.34 5.83 -12.68
N ALA A 246 -3.62 7.12 -12.84
CA ALA A 246 -4.96 7.61 -13.19
C ALA A 246 -5.41 7.05 -14.54
N GLY A 247 -6.59 6.40 -14.55
CA GLY A 247 -7.14 5.77 -15.75
C GLY A 247 -6.63 4.36 -16.07
N ASP A 248 -5.63 3.84 -15.33
CA ASP A 248 -5.13 2.46 -15.46
C ASP A 248 -5.51 1.63 -14.21
N PRO A 249 -6.56 0.77 -14.30
CA PRO A 249 -7.03 -0.03 -13.16
C PRO A 249 -6.00 -1.01 -12.62
N ASP A 250 -5.15 -1.58 -13.47
CA ASP A 250 -4.15 -2.58 -13.07
C ASP A 250 -2.97 -1.91 -12.36
N LEU A 251 -2.52 -0.78 -12.87
CA LEU A 251 -1.48 0.03 -12.24
C LEU A 251 -1.96 0.58 -10.89
N PHE A 252 -3.22 1.08 -10.83
CA PHE A 252 -3.82 1.55 -9.59
C PHE A 252 -4.01 0.43 -8.56
N ALA A 253 -4.38 -0.78 -8.96
CA ALA A 253 -4.52 -1.92 -8.06
C ALA A 253 -3.19 -2.29 -7.39
N LYS A 254 -2.07 -2.23 -8.12
CA LYS A 254 -0.72 -2.44 -7.59
C LYS A 254 -0.32 -1.33 -6.60
N LEU A 255 -0.55 -0.09 -6.99
CA LEU A 255 -0.27 1.09 -6.16
C LEU A 255 -1.08 1.09 -4.86
N ARG A 256 -2.38 0.73 -4.93
CA ARG A 256 -3.28 0.64 -3.76
C ARG A 256 -2.74 -0.28 -2.67
N GLY A 257 -2.20 -1.44 -3.05
CA GLY A 257 -1.59 -2.37 -2.09
C GLY A 257 -0.45 -1.72 -1.30
N ARG A 258 0.38 -0.93 -1.98
CA ARG A 258 1.47 -0.17 -1.36
C ARG A 258 0.95 0.98 -0.49
N LEU A 259 -0.01 1.76 -0.97
CA LEU A 259 -0.63 2.86 -0.22
C LEU A 259 -1.25 2.38 1.10
N LEU A 260 -1.98 1.26 1.08
CA LEU A 260 -2.57 0.66 2.29
C LEU A 260 -1.53 0.19 3.31
N SER A 261 -0.33 -0.21 2.87
CA SER A 261 0.77 -0.60 3.76
C SER A 261 1.57 0.60 4.28
N THR A 262 1.52 1.71 3.57
CA THR A 262 2.30 2.94 3.83
C THR A 262 1.63 3.85 4.85
N LEU A 263 0.29 3.90 4.86
CA LEU A 263 -0.50 4.77 5.74
C LEU A 263 -0.91 4.00 7.00
N ARG A 264 -0.54 4.52 8.17
CA ARG A 264 -1.08 4.02 9.44
C ARG A 264 -2.55 4.40 9.56
N ALA A 265 -3.29 3.67 10.38
CA ALA A 265 -4.64 4.09 10.74
C ALA A 265 -4.59 5.37 11.58
N ALA A 266 -5.45 6.33 11.27
CA ALA A 266 -5.69 7.46 12.15
C ALA A 266 -6.26 6.98 13.51
N THR A 267 -5.91 7.69 14.59
CA THR A 267 -6.28 7.33 15.98
C THR A 267 -6.92 8.50 16.69
N TYR A 268 -7.76 8.20 17.68
CA TYR A 268 -8.31 9.19 18.60
C TYR A 268 -7.42 9.36 19.83
N ASP A 269 -7.11 10.60 20.20
CA ASP A 269 -6.34 10.94 21.39
C ASP A 269 -6.74 12.35 21.86
N PRO A 270 -6.86 12.62 23.18
CA PRO A 270 -7.12 13.98 23.67
C PRO A 270 -5.94 14.94 23.46
N THR A 271 -4.75 14.43 23.13
CA THR A 271 -3.58 15.23 22.77
C THR A 271 -3.51 15.42 21.26
N VAL A 272 -3.31 16.64 20.81
CA VAL A 272 -3.15 16.96 19.40
C VAL A 272 -1.76 16.56 18.90
N HIS A 273 -1.70 15.77 17.81
CA HIS A 273 -0.46 15.36 17.15
C HIS A 273 -0.45 15.68 15.65
N GLY A 274 -1.52 16.31 15.16
CA GLY A 274 -1.71 16.59 13.74
C GLY A 274 -2.16 15.39 12.91
N HIS A 275 -2.49 15.65 11.65
CA HIS A 275 -2.99 14.65 10.71
C HIS A 275 -2.13 14.60 9.45
N TYR A 276 -1.20 13.64 9.38
CA TYR A 276 -0.20 13.53 8.31
C TYR A 276 -0.83 13.45 6.91
N GLY A 277 -1.83 12.59 6.69
CA GLY A 277 -2.44 12.40 5.37
C GLY A 277 -3.21 13.62 4.86
N LEU A 278 -3.74 14.44 5.77
CA LEU A 278 -4.43 15.70 5.44
C LEU A 278 -3.52 16.92 5.50
N ARG A 279 -2.28 16.77 6.02
CA ARG A 279 -1.32 17.86 6.26
C ARG A 279 -1.85 18.97 7.19
N LEU A 280 -2.66 18.58 8.17
CA LEU A 280 -3.28 19.49 9.11
C LEU A 280 -2.58 19.43 10.47
N SER A 281 -2.41 20.58 11.12
CA SER A 281 -1.78 20.69 12.46
C SER A 281 -2.69 20.20 13.57
N ALA A 282 -4.00 20.34 13.42
CA ALA A 282 -5.04 19.79 14.29
C ALA A 282 -6.21 19.32 13.44
N TYR A 283 -6.79 18.18 13.80
CA TYR A 283 -7.97 17.64 13.14
C TYR A 283 -8.83 16.88 14.15
N THR A 284 -10.13 16.89 13.95
CA THR A 284 -11.07 16.14 14.78
C THR A 284 -12.23 15.63 13.93
N HIS A 285 -13.09 14.84 14.53
CA HIS A 285 -14.37 14.45 13.96
C HIS A 285 -15.51 15.05 14.77
N VAL A 286 -16.36 15.85 14.13
CA VAL A 286 -17.59 16.44 14.70
C VAL A 286 -18.74 16.44 13.69
N THR A 287 -18.47 16.09 12.43
CA THR A 287 -19.42 16.25 11.32
C THR A 287 -20.38 15.08 11.12
N SER A 288 -20.24 14.00 11.90
CA SER A 288 -21.13 12.83 11.76
C SER A 288 -21.54 12.19 13.08
N PRO A 289 -22.17 12.93 14.01
CA PRO A 289 -22.53 12.44 15.34
C PRO A 289 -23.68 11.42 15.34
N LEU A 290 -24.47 11.30 14.27
CA LEU A 290 -25.48 10.24 14.12
C LEU A 290 -24.85 8.87 13.94
N ARG A 291 -23.66 8.82 13.33
CA ARG A 291 -23.01 7.57 12.91
C ARG A 291 -21.64 7.29 13.52
N ARG A 292 -21.04 8.22 14.27
CA ARG A 292 -19.76 8.04 14.98
C ARG A 292 -19.84 8.54 16.40
N VAL A 293 -19.54 7.68 17.38
CA VAL A 293 -19.59 8.05 18.81
C VAL A 293 -18.53 9.10 19.19
N ALA A 294 -17.38 9.13 18.50
CA ALA A 294 -16.35 10.14 18.73
C ALA A 294 -16.88 11.57 18.48
N ASP A 295 -17.67 11.74 17.41
CA ASP A 295 -18.32 13.02 17.08
C ASP A 295 -19.33 13.44 18.15
N LEU A 296 -20.12 12.49 18.66
CA LEU A 296 -21.06 12.72 19.77
C LEU A 296 -20.33 13.13 21.06
N ILE A 297 -19.22 12.46 21.39
CA ILE A 297 -18.38 12.82 22.57
C ILE A 297 -17.88 14.25 22.41
N ASN A 298 -17.31 14.59 21.25
CA ASN A 298 -16.78 15.92 20.98
C ASN A 298 -17.88 16.99 21.01
N GLN A 299 -19.04 16.70 20.42
CA GLN A 299 -20.17 17.62 20.43
C GLN A 299 -20.67 17.92 21.85
N ARG A 300 -20.71 16.92 22.75
CA ARG A 300 -21.05 17.11 24.16
C ARG A 300 -20.07 18.05 24.88
N ILE A 301 -18.78 17.89 24.62
CA ILE A 301 -17.75 18.75 25.21
C ILE A 301 -17.90 20.19 24.72
N ILE A 302 -18.08 20.36 23.41
CA ILE A 302 -18.27 21.67 22.79
C ILE A 302 -19.54 22.33 23.32
N PHE A 303 -20.66 21.61 23.40
CA PHE A 303 -21.93 22.14 23.91
C PHE A 303 -21.83 22.50 25.38
N ALA A 304 -21.20 21.70 26.23
CA ALA A 304 -20.97 22.02 27.62
C ALA A 304 -20.17 23.32 27.79
N HIS A 305 -19.12 23.50 26.95
CA HIS A 305 -18.34 24.74 26.96
C HIS A 305 -19.17 25.96 26.52
N LEU A 306 -19.94 25.84 25.44
CA LEU A 306 -20.79 26.92 24.93
C LEU A 306 -21.88 27.32 25.93
N ASP A 307 -22.41 26.37 26.70
CA ASP A 307 -23.44 26.56 27.70
C ASP A 307 -22.86 26.92 29.06
N SER A 308 -21.53 27.07 29.19
CA SER A 308 -20.84 27.29 30.47
C SER A 308 -21.18 26.20 31.52
N SER A 309 -21.42 24.98 31.06
CA SER A 309 -21.75 23.82 31.89
C SER A 309 -20.49 23.03 32.26
N PRO A 310 -20.52 22.19 33.30
CA PRO A 310 -19.40 21.33 33.65
C PRO A 310 -19.01 20.40 32.51
N ALA A 311 -17.70 20.14 32.36
CA ALA A 311 -17.19 19.21 31.34
C ALA A 311 -17.81 17.80 31.55
N PRO A 312 -18.35 17.17 30.50
CA PRO A 312 -19.02 15.88 30.61
C PRO A 312 -18.06 14.69 30.84
N TYR A 313 -16.76 14.89 30.60
CA TYR A 313 -15.74 13.89 30.79
C TYR A 313 -14.49 14.49 31.43
N THR A 314 -13.84 13.73 32.31
CA THR A 314 -12.50 14.08 32.82
C THR A 314 -11.44 13.77 31.73
N PRO A 315 -10.22 14.34 31.80
CA PRO A 315 -9.13 14.02 30.87
C PRO A 315 -8.82 12.52 30.83
N ASP A 316 -8.81 11.83 31.97
CA ASP A 316 -8.54 10.39 32.03
C ASP A 316 -9.66 9.55 31.39
N GLN A 317 -10.92 9.94 31.60
CA GLN A 317 -12.05 9.30 30.91
C GLN A 317 -11.97 9.48 29.41
N LEU A 318 -11.63 10.67 28.94
CA LEU A 318 -11.49 10.96 27.52
C LEU A 318 -10.36 10.17 26.89
N ALA A 319 -9.21 10.05 27.57
CA ALA A 319 -8.08 9.23 27.12
C ALA A 319 -8.47 7.74 27.05
N ALA A 320 -9.20 7.24 28.05
CA ALA A 320 -9.71 5.87 28.07
C ALA A 320 -10.68 5.59 26.91
N LEU A 321 -11.60 6.53 26.63
CA LEU A 321 -12.54 6.45 25.51
C LEU A 321 -11.80 6.42 24.16
N GLY A 322 -10.83 7.30 23.95
CA GLY A 322 -10.00 7.31 22.74
C GLY A 322 -9.27 5.99 22.55
N ALA A 323 -8.66 5.47 23.61
CA ALA A 323 -7.98 4.17 23.58
C ALA A 323 -8.93 3.00 23.24
N ASP A 324 -10.15 3.02 23.80
CA ASP A 324 -11.17 1.99 23.51
C ASP A 324 -11.61 2.04 22.04
N LEU A 325 -11.93 3.21 21.51
CA LEU A 325 -12.29 3.39 20.11
C LEU A 325 -11.19 2.91 19.16
N ASN A 326 -9.93 3.21 19.49
CA ASN A 326 -8.78 2.75 18.70
C ASN A 326 -8.65 1.21 18.71
N ARG A 327 -8.87 0.57 19.87
CA ARG A 327 -8.87 -0.91 19.97
C ARG A 327 -9.98 -1.52 19.11
N ARG A 328 -11.20 -0.99 19.18
CA ARG A 328 -12.36 -1.47 18.39
C ARG A 328 -12.15 -1.31 16.90
N THR A 329 -11.65 -0.15 16.46
CA THR A 329 -11.32 0.09 15.05
C THR A 329 -10.27 -0.90 14.54
N ARG A 330 -9.25 -1.19 15.35
CA ARG A 330 -8.22 -2.20 15.01
C ARG A 330 -8.84 -3.59 14.89
N ALA A 331 -9.61 -4.01 15.90
CA ALA A 331 -10.28 -5.31 15.90
C ALA A 331 -11.23 -5.49 14.70
N ALA A 332 -12.00 -4.45 14.34
CA ALA A 332 -12.89 -4.47 13.19
C ALA A 332 -12.12 -4.61 11.86
N ARG A 333 -10.98 -3.93 11.72
CA ARG A 333 -10.09 -4.06 10.54
C ARG A 333 -9.49 -5.46 10.43
N GLU A 334 -9.04 -6.03 11.54
CA GLU A 334 -8.51 -7.39 11.60
C GLU A 334 -9.59 -8.43 11.27
N ALA A 335 -10.79 -8.27 11.83
CA ALA A 335 -11.94 -9.14 11.52
C ALA A 335 -12.33 -9.05 10.04
N LYS A 336 -12.35 -7.84 9.45
CA LYS A 336 -12.62 -7.63 8.03
C LYS A 336 -11.54 -8.29 7.16
N LYS A 337 -10.26 -8.13 7.50
CA LYS A 337 -9.12 -8.77 6.80
C LYS A 337 -9.25 -10.30 6.85
N ASN A 338 -9.55 -10.85 8.03
CA ASN A 338 -9.74 -12.29 8.20
C ASN A 338 -10.98 -12.80 7.45
N HIS A 339 -12.09 -12.05 7.46
CA HIS A 339 -13.27 -12.40 6.69
C HIS A 339 -13.00 -12.48 5.18
N PHE A 340 -12.29 -11.49 4.62
CA PHE A 340 -11.89 -11.52 3.21
C PHE A 340 -10.93 -12.67 2.92
N LYS A 341 -9.99 -12.96 3.81
CA LYS A 341 -9.10 -14.11 3.67
C LYS A 341 -9.88 -15.43 3.64
N HIS A 342 -10.86 -15.60 4.53
CA HIS A 342 -11.73 -16.79 4.54
C HIS A 342 -12.69 -16.85 3.35
N ALA A 343 -13.21 -15.72 2.88
CA ALA A 343 -14.03 -15.67 1.68
C ALA A 343 -13.22 -16.01 0.42
N ASP A 344 -12.00 -15.45 0.29
CA ASP A 344 -11.07 -15.78 -0.81
C ASP A 344 -10.74 -17.28 -0.80
N HIS A 345 -10.50 -17.89 0.37
CA HIS A 345 -10.29 -19.33 0.50
C HIS A 345 -11.49 -20.17 0.06
N ARG A 346 -12.72 -19.72 0.35
CA ARG A 346 -13.93 -20.45 -0.11
C ARG A 346 -14.12 -20.35 -1.61
N ILE A 347 -13.99 -19.16 -2.19
CA ILE A 347 -14.09 -18.93 -3.64
C ILE A 347 -13.02 -19.76 -4.37
N VAL A 348 -11.80 -19.76 -3.88
CA VAL A 348 -10.70 -20.56 -4.43
C VAL A 348 -10.98 -22.05 -4.33
N ALA A 349 -11.58 -22.52 -3.23
CA ALA A 349 -11.95 -23.93 -3.06
C ALA A 349 -13.11 -24.34 -3.99
N GLU A 350 -14.07 -23.45 -4.23
CA GLU A 350 -15.15 -23.65 -5.21
C GLU A 350 -14.61 -23.66 -6.65
N GLN A 351 -13.77 -22.70 -7.00
CA GLN A 351 -13.11 -22.66 -8.31
C GLN A 351 -12.25 -23.90 -8.55
N ALA A 352 -11.50 -24.36 -7.55
CA ALA A 352 -10.73 -25.60 -7.61
C ALA A 352 -11.59 -26.84 -7.84
N ALA A 353 -12.88 -26.82 -7.47
CA ALA A 353 -13.81 -27.93 -7.64
C ALA A 353 -14.54 -27.92 -8.99
N THR A 354 -14.69 -26.75 -9.63
CA THR A 354 -15.60 -26.56 -10.78
C THR A 354 -14.92 -26.07 -12.05
N THR A 355 -13.68 -25.55 -11.97
CA THR A 355 -12.96 -24.93 -13.10
C THR A 355 -11.91 -25.88 -13.69
N ASP A 356 -11.73 -25.82 -15.00
CA ASP A 356 -10.59 -26.46 -15.67
C ASP A 356 -9.29 -25.79 -15.18
N LEU A 357 -8.48 -26.56 -14.44
CA LEU A 357 -7.25 -26.07 -13.81
C LEU A 357 -6.20 -25.61 -14.84
N THR A 358 -6.29 -26.09 -16.09
CA THR A 358 -5.36 -25.75 -17.17
C THR A 358 -5.48 -24.28 -17.62
N THR A 359 -6.65 -23.67 -17.40
CA THR A 359 -6.96 -22.29 -17.77
C THR A 359 -6.52 -21.25 -16.72
N LEU A 360 -6.09 -21.70 -15.54
CA LEU A 360 -5.71 -20.81 -14.44
C LEU A 360 -4.34 -20.16 -14.66
N ASP A 361 -4.26 -18.84 -14.44
CA ASP A 361 -2.98 -18.16 -14.32
C ASP A 361 -2.18 -18.65 -13.09
N SER A 362 -0.85 -18.38 -13.08
CA SER A 362 0.04 -18.88 -12.02
C SER A 362 -0.36 -18.40 -10.63
N ARG A 363 -0.89 -17.18 -10.50
CA ARG A 363 -1.31 -16.62 -9.20
C ARG A 363 -2.55 -17.31 -8.66
N THR A 364 -3.54 -17.56 -9.52
CA THR A 364 -4.77 -18.25 -9.17
C THR A 364 -4.50 -19.72 -8.89
N PHE A 365 -3.65 -20.37 -9.70
CA PHE A 365 -3.20 -21.73 -9.47
C PHE A 365 -2.49 -21.88 -8.12
N HIS A 366 -1.58 -20.98 -7.75
CA HIS A 366 -0.94 -20.98 -6.44
C HIS A 366 -1.94 -20.96 -5.28
N LYS A 367 -2.99 -20.14 -5.37
CA LYS A 367 -4.07 -20.11 -4.36
C LYS A 367 -4.82 -21.43 -4.27
N VAL A 368 -5.12 -22.05 -5.42
CA VAL A 368 -5.77 -23.37 -5.50
C VAL A 368 -4.89 -24.44 -4.85
N LEU A 369 -3.62 -24.48 -5.21
CA LEU A 369 -2.62 -25.40 -4.65
C LEU A 369 -2.55 -25.26 -3.13
N LYS A 370 -2.41 -24.04 -2.63
CA LYS A 370 -2.37 -23.74 -1.19
C LYS A 370 -3.67 -24.16 -0.45
N SER A 371 -4.82 -23.98 -1.09
CA SER A 371 -6.11 -24.41 -0.51
C SER A 371 -6.25 -25.92 -0.50
N ALA A 372 -5.69 -26.62 -1.49
CA ALA A 372 -5.76 -28.07 -1.63
C ALA A 372 -4.74 -28.81 -0.72
N ALA A 373 -3.63 -28.15 -0.35
CA ALA A 373 -2.53 -28.75 0.43
C ALA A 373 -2.94 -29.33 1.81
N THR A 374 -4.09 -28.94 2.33
CA THR A 374 -4.65 -29.45 3.60
C THR A 374 -5.61 -30.64 3.42
N ARG A 375 -5.73 -31.17 2.20
CA ARG A 375 -6.68 -32.23 1.83
C ARG A 375 -5.97 -33.31 1.03
N PRO A 376 -6.57 -34.54 0.91
CA PRO A 376 -6.04 -35.54 0.00
C PRO A 376 -5.90 -35.04 -1.43
N LEU A 377 -4.83 -35.47 -2.11
CA LEU A 377 -4.50 -35.04 -3.46
C LEU A 377 -5.55 -35.52 -4.46
N ARG A 378 -6.06 -34.61 -5.27
CA ARG A 378 -6.96 -34.91 -6.38
C ARG A 378 -6.18 -35.21 -7.66
N ALA A 379 -6.67 -36.16 -8.46
CA ALA A 379 -6.01 -36.59 -9.69
C ALA A 379 -5.83 -35.43 -10.71
N GLU A 380 -6.85 -34.57 -10.84
CA GLU A 380 -6.81 -33.42 -11.76
C GLU A 380 -5.73 -32.39 -11.35
N LEU A 381 -5.60 -32.15 -10.05
CA LEU A 381 -4.59 -31.23 -9.54
C LEU A 381 -3.18 -31.82 -9.69
N ALA A 382 -3.03 -33.13 -9.47
CA ALA A 382 -1.77 -33.82 -9.70
C ALA A 382 -1.32 -33.76 -11.17
N ALA A 383 -2.26 -33.97 -12.09
CA ALA A 383 -2.02 -33.90 -13.53
C ALA A 383 -1.62 -32.48 -13.96
N GLU A 384 -2.35 -31.46 -13.47
CA GLU A 384 -2.04 -30.06 -13.81
C GLU A 384 -0.70 -29.61 -13.21
N LEU A 385 -0.38 -29.99 -11.98
CA LEU A 385 0.92 -29.67 -11.39
C LEU A 385 2.07 -30.32 -12.18
N ALA A 386 1.91 -31.57 -12.56
CA ALA A 386 2.90 -32.26 -13.41
C ALA A 386 3.08 -31.52 -14.75
N ARG A 387 1.98 -31.18 -15.41
CA ARG A 387 2.01 -30.40 -16.68
C ARG A 387 2.74 -29.05 -16.49
N ARG A 388 2.50 -28.37 -15.34
CA ARG A 388 3.16 -27.09 -15.04
C ARG A 388 4.64 -27.23 -14.77
N VAL A 389 5.08 -28.32 -14.17
CA VAL A 389 6.50 -28.66 -14.02
C VAL A 389 7.13 -28.84 -15.41
N ASP A 390 6.51 -29.63 -16.27
CA ASP A 390 7.01 -29.89 -17.63
C ASP A 390 7.01 -28.64 -18.54
N ALA A 391 6.13 -27.66 -18.24
CA ALA A 391 6.00 -26.40 -18.98
C ALA A 391 6.76 -25.22 -18.34
N ASP A 392 7.56 -25.45 -17.31
CA ASP A 392 8.32 -24.42 -16.57
C ASP A 392 7.44 -23.29 -16.00
N LEU A 393 6.25 -23.65 -15.52
CA LEU A 393 5.27 -22.72 -14.95
C LEU A 393 5.19 -22.77 -13.42
N VAL A 394 5.95 -23.66 -12.77
CA VAL A 394 5.99 -23.81 -11.31
C VAL A 394 6.94 -22.79 -10.70
N THR A 395 6.50 -22.15 -9.62
CA THR A 395 7.27 -21.11 -8.94
C THR A 395 7.80 -21.59 -7.58
N ALA A 396 8.82 -20.92 -7.04
CA ALA A 396 9.34 -21.23 -5.70
C ALA A 396 8.26 -21.20 -4.59
N PRO A 397 7.27 -20.28 -4.57
CA PRO A 397 6.13 -20.35 -3.68
C PRO A 397 5.28 -21.63 -3.82
N ASP A 398 5.09 -22.15 -5.04
CA ASP A 398 4.33 -23.39 -5.26
C ASP A 398 5.06 -24.59 -4.68
N VAL A 399 6.37 -24.65 -4.87
CA VAL A 399 7.21 -25.71 -4.29
C VAL A 399 7.23 -25.63 -2.77
N ALA A 400 7.29 -24.43 -2.17
CA ALA A 400 7.23 -24.26 -0.72
C ALA A 400 5.89 -24.80 -0.15
N VAL A 401 4.75 -24.57 -0.84
CA VAL A 401 3.46 -25.17 -0.45
C VAL A 401 3.49 -26.70 -0.53
N LEU A 402 4.12 -27.26 -1.56
CA LEU A 402 4.27 -28.71 -1.69
C LEU A 402 5.07 -29.31 -0.55
N ILE A 403 6.18 -28.71 -0.15
CA ILE A 403 7.03 -29.17 0.96
C ILE A 403 6.25 -29.20 2.28
N ASP A 404 5.35 -28.24 2.49
CA ASP A 404 4.56 -28.15 3.73
C ASP A 404 3.38 -29.12 3.78
N THR A 405 3.04 -29.78 2.68
CA THR A 405 1.89 -30.66 2.62
C THR A 405 2.17 -31.99 3.33
N ALA A 406 1.46 -32.21 4.45
CA ALA A 406 1.66 -33.37 5.31
C ALA A 406 0.80 -34.59 4.94
N ASP A 407 -0.20 -34.44 4.07
CA ASP A 407 -1.06 -35.55 3.68
C ASP A 407 -0.29 -36.57 2.82
N PRO A 408 -0.24 -37.84 3.20
CA PRO A 408 0.60 -38.85 2.56
C PRO A 408 0.22 -39.13 1.09
N THR A 409 -0.97 -38.74 0.65
CA THR A 409 -1.36 -38.88 -0.76
C THR A 409 -0.54 -37.99 -1.71
N TRP A 410 0.10 -36.94 -1.17
CA TRP A 410 0.93 -36.02 -1.93
C TRP A 410 2.38 -36.49 -2.12
N LEU A 411 2.86 -37.38 -1.25
CA LEU A 411 4.29 -37.74 -1.22
C LEU A 411 4.85 -38.21 -2.58
N PRO A 412 4.17 -39.09 -3.35
CA PRO A 412 4.69 -39.50 -4.65
C PRO A 412 4.84 -38.35 -5.64
N LEU A 413 3.91 -37.38 -5.61
CA LEU A 413 3.97 -36.18 -6.45
C LEU A 413 5.06 -35.21 -5.97
N GLN A 414 5.17 -35.00 -4.65
CA GLN A 414 6.20 -34.16 -4.05
C GLN A 414 7.58 -34.64 -4.50
N LEU A 415 7.88 -35.93 -4.33
CA LEU A 415 9.19 -36.49 -4.70
C LEU A 415 9.46 -36.32 -6.20
N ARG A 416 8.47 -36.61 -7.06
CA ARG A 416 8.62 -36.46 -8.51
C ARG A 416 8.92 -35.00 -8.91
N VAL A 417 8.18 -34.06 -8.33
CA VAL A 417 8.39 -32.62 -8.61
C VAL A 417 9.77 -32.15 -8.15
N LEU A 418 10.18 -32.54 -6.93
CA LEU A 418 11.50 -32.18 -6.41
C LEU A 418 12.63 -32.78 -7.23
N ASP A 419 12.55 -34.07 -7.58
CA ASP A 419 13.57 -34.74 -8.38
C ASP A 419 13.66 -34.07 -9.78
N THR A 420 12.53 -33.77 -10.41
CA THR A 420 12.51 -33.07 -11.72
C THR A 420 13.14 -31.67 -11.61
N LEU A 421 12.74 -30.88 -10.61
CA LEU A 421 13.25 -29.50 -10.45
C LEU A 421 14.72 -29.47 -9.99
N ALA A 422 15.18 -30.43 -9.22
CA ALA A 422 16.58 -30.56 -8.86
C ALA A 422 17.47 -30.77 -10.10
N ASP A 423 16.99 -31.50 -11.09
CA ASP A 423 17.69 -31.77 -12.35
C ASP A 423 17.57 -30.62 -13.35
N THR A 424 16.36 -30.03 -13.51
CA THR A 424 16.09 -29.02 -14.54
C THR A 424 16.32 -27.59 -14.07
N HIS A 425 16.05 -27.28 -12.79
CA HIS A 425 16.12 -25.95 -12.16
C HIS A 425 16.83 -25.97 -10.81
N PRO A 426 18.09 -26.45 -10.75
CA PRO A 426 18.82 -26.52 -9.48
C PRO A 426 18.95 -25.16 -8.78
N GLU A 427 18.96 -24.04 -9.54
CA GLU A 427 19.04 -22.68 -9.04
C GLU A 427 17.79 -22.22 -8.27
N MET A 428 16.65 -22.91 -8.38
CA MET A 428 15.43 -22.58 -7.64
C MET A 428 15.54 -22.96 -6.14
N GLY A 429 16.39 -23.92 -5.77
CA GLY A 429 16.52 -24.42 -4.39
C GLY A 429 16.69 -23.32 -3.32
N PRO A 430 17.63 -22.36 -3.47
CA PRO A 430 17.79 -21.25 -2.53
C PRO A 430 16.54 -20.37 -2.42
N SER A 431 15.81 -20.15 -3.53
CA SER A 431 14.58 -19.36 -3.54
C SER A 431 13.45 -20.09 -2.79
N VAL A 432 13.33 -21.40 -2.97
CA VAL A 432 12.36 -22.25 -2.23
C VAL A 432 12.65 -22.20 -0.73
N ALA A 433 13.90 -22.40 -0.31
CA ALA A 433 14.31 -22.31 1.09
C ALA A 433 14.00 -20.93 1.71
N SER A 434 14.24 -19.85 0.94
CA SER A 434 13.95 -18.47 1.37
C SER A 434 12.43 -18.23 1.54
N VAL A 435 11.61 -18.65 0.58
CA VAL A 435 10.14 -18.52 0.65
C VAL A 435 9.60 -19.34 1.81
N TRP A 436 10.06 -20.58 1.96
CA TRP A 436 9.66 -21.44 3.07
C TRP A 436 9.98 -20.78 4.42
N ARG A 437 11.17 -20.22 4.58
CA ARG A 437 11.58 -19.49 5.80
C ARG A 437 10.68 -18.31 6.12
N GLN A 438 10.23 -17.55 5.11
CA GLN A 438 9.32 -16.41 5.30
C GLN A 438 7.95 -16.84 5.83
N THR A 439 7.49 -18.04 5.48
CA THR A 439 6.21 -18.60 5.95
C THR A 439 6.35 -19.29 7.33
N HIS A 440 7.57 -19.65 7.74
CA HIS A 440 7.89 -20.33 9.00
C HIS A 440 8.95 -19.58 9.81
N PRO A 441 8.66 -18.37 10.31
CA PRO A 441 9.61 -17.53 11.02
C PRO A 441 10.13 -18.15 12.34
N ASP A 442 9.36 -19.05 12.95
CA ASP A 442 9.70 -19.72 14.21
C ASP A 442 10.55 -20.99 14.03
N GLN A 443 10.71 -21.46 12.80
CA GLN A 443 11.55 -22.62 12.51
C GLN A 443 13.02 -22.21 12.27
N PRO A 444 14.01 -23.07 12.54
CA PRO A 444 15.40 -22.78 12.24
C PRO A 444 15.60 -22.57 10.72
N PRO A 445 16.53 -21.70 10.31
CA PRO A 445 16.87 -21.53 8.90
C PRO A 445 17.46 -22.82 8.35
N THR A 446 17.32 -23.05 7.05
CA THR A 446 18.06 -24.09 6.35
C THR A 446 19.54 -23.74 6.42
N ASP A 447 20.35 -24.60 7.01
CA ASP A 447 21.80 -24.43 7.15
C ASP A 447 22.51 -25.23 6.06
N VAL A 448 23.66 -24.73 5.57
CA VAL A 448 24.44 -25.37 4.51
C VAL A 448 25.92 -25.44 4.93
N GLU A 449 26.41 -26.64 5.19
CA GLU A 449 27.81 -26.92 5.40
C GLU A 449 28.51 -27.13 4.07
N ILE A 450 29.72 -26.56 3.90
CA ILE A 450 30.49 -26.65 2.66
C ILE A 450 31.90 -27.05 2.97
N ARG A 451 32.40 -28.02 2.23
CA ARG A 451 33.81 -28.46 2.27
C ARG A 451 34.43 -28.36 0.88
N ARG A 452 35.74 -28.17 0.84
CA ARG A 452 36.51 -28.08 -0.39
C ARG A 452 37.63 -29.14 -0.35
N ASN A 453 37.85 -29.77 -1.48
CA ASN A 453 38.96 -30.71 -1.73
C ASN A 453 39.55 -30.44 -3.13
N GLY A 454 40.72 -31.04 -3.41
CA GLY A 454 41.40 -30.90 -4.70
C GLY A 454 42.33 -29.70 -4.81
N ALA A 455 43.13 -29.66 -5.87
CA ALA A 455 44.05 -28.57 -6.17
C ALA A 455 43.34 -27.32 -6.62
N ASP A 456 43.95 -26.12 -6.50
CA ASP A 456 43.34 -24.85 -6.83
C ASP A 456 42.82 -24.74 -8.28
N HIS A 457 43.45 -25.46 -9.20
CA HIS A 457 43.04 -25.47 -10.62
C HIS A 457 42.00 -26.57 -10.94
N HIS A 458 41.70 -27.47 -10.01
CA HIS A 458 40.64 -28.49 -10.09
C HIS A 458 39.96 -28.66 -8.70
N PRO A 459 39.25 -27.62 -8.24
CA PRO A 459 38.58 -27.71 -6.95
C PRO A 459 37.34 -28.62 -7.04
N LEU A 460 37.14 -29.40 -5.98
CA LEU A 460 35.90 -30.12 -5.73
C LEU A 460 35.23 -29.51 -4.49
N PHE A 461 33.94 -29.31 -4.57
CA PHE A 461 33.13 -28.83 -3.47
C PHE A 461 32.12 -29.90 -3.06
N ALA A 462 32.00 -30.14 -1.79
CA ALA A 462 30.92 -30.92 -1.21
C ALA A 462 30.07 -29.99 -0.35
N ALA A 463 28.77 -30.02 -0.51
CA ALA A 463 27.82 -29.30 0.31
C ALA A 463 26.80 -30.25 0.92
N ARG A 464 26.37 -29.96 2.14
CA ARG A 464 25.30 -30.67 2.84
C ARG A 464 24.39 -29.67 3.49
N ALA A 465 23.10 -29.78 3.29
CA ALA A 465 22.11 -28.91 3.89
C ALA A 465 21.32 -29.62 5.00
N THR A 466 20.88 -28.85 5.99
CA THR A 466 19.94 -29.28 7.03
C THR A 466 18.66 -28.48 6.90
N HIS A 467 17.55 -29.14 6.65
CA HIS A 467 16.22 -28.52 6.52
C HIS A 467 15.27 -29.09 7.57
N GLN A 468 14.62 -28.21 8.36
CA GLN A 468 13.76 -28.59 9.49
C GLN A 468 14.42 -29.59 10.47
N GLY A 469 15.71 -29.44 10.70
CA GLY A 469 16.46 -30.34 11.57
C GLY A 469 16.87 -31.69 10.96
N VAL A 470 16.45 -31.99 9.74
CA VAL A 470 16.81 -33.21 9.01
C VAL A 470 17.98 -32.90 8.09
N ARG A 471 19.06 -33.68 8.22
CA ARG A 471 20.27 -33.58 7.39
C ARG A 471 20.08 -34.34 6.08
N GLY A 472 20.39 -33.68 5.00
CA GLY A 472 20.50 -34.32 3.69
C GLY A 472 21.83 -35.06 3.50
N PRO A 473 21.98 -35.80 2.40
CA PRO A 473 23.25 -36.37 1.98
C PRO A 473 24.22 -35.30 1.49
N TRP A 474 25.52 -35.64 1.41
CA TRP A 474 26.49 -34.78 0.73
C TRP A 474 26.24 -34.75 -0.77
N ALA A 475 26.26 -33.56 -1.34
CA ALA A 475 26.25 -33.32 -2.80
C ALA A 475 27.60 -32.76 -3.23
N THR A 476 28.22 -33.33 -4.25
CA THR A 476 29.54 -32.90 -4.75
C THR A 476 29.46 -32.29 -6.12
N ALA A 477 30.26 -31.24 -6.36
CA ALA A 477 30.35 -30.58 -7.66
C ALA A 477 31.74 -29.93 -7.86
N THR A 478 32.05 -29.56 -9.10
CA THR A 478 33.27 -28.83 -9.45
C THR A 478 33.23 -27.34 -9.09
N ALA A 479 32.05 -26.83 -8.71
CA ALA A 479 31.87 -25.44 -8.25
C ALA A 479 31.00 -25.40 -6.99
N LYS A 480 31.24 -24.38 -6.15
CA LYS A 480 30.56 -24.20 -4.86
C LYS A 480 29.03 -24.09 -5.01
N LYS A 481 28.56 -23.23 -5.92
CA LYS A 481 27.13 -22.94 -6.09
C LYS A 481 26.32 -24.16 -6.52
N PRO A 482 26.73 -24.96 -7.52
CA PRO A 482 26.04 -26.22 -7.84
C PRO A 482 25.98 -27.22 -6.70
N ALA A 483 27.06 -27.34 -5.89
CA ALA A 483 27.05 -28.22 -4.73
C ALA A 483 26.02 -27.77 -3.68
N GLU A 484 25.96 -26.45 -3.38
CA GLU A 484 24.98 -25.87 -2.47
C GLU A 484 23.53 -26.08 -2.94
N GLN A 485 23.28 -25.88 -4.24
CA GLN A 485 21.96 -26.05 -4.85
C GLN A 485 21.48 -27.50 -4.76
N ALA A 486 22.34 -28.45 -5.12
CA ALA A 486 22.02 -29.88 -5.02
C ALA A 486 21.80 -30.32 -3.58
N ALA A 487 22.60 -29.82 -2.63
CA ALA A 487 22.46 -30.12 -1.20
C ALA A 487 21.11 -29.63 -0.63
N LEU A 488 20.65 -28.45 -1.05
CA LEU A 488 19.35 -27.91 -0.63
C LEU A 488 18.19 -28.81 -1.06
N TRP A 489 18.15 -29.21 -2.33
CA TRP A 489 17.14 -30.14 -2.84
C TRP A 489 17.19 -31.49 -2.15
N ALA A 490 18.40 -32.02 -1.93
CA ALA A 490 18.62 -33.30 -1.25
C ALA A 490 18.14 -33.26 0.21
N ALA A 491 18.34 -32.15 0.93
CA ALA A 491 17.87 -31.99 2.32
C ALA A 491 16.34 -31.90 2.40
N VAL A 492 15.70 -31.15 1.49
CA VAL A 492 14.23 -31.10 1.41
C VAL A 492 13.66 -32.49 1.12
N ARG A 493 14.27 -33.22 0.19
CA ARG A 493 13.87 -34.60 -0.13
C ARG A 493 14.05 -35.53 1.08
N ALA A 494 15.16 -35.44 1.78
CA ALA A 494 15.43 -36.23 2.99
C ALA A 494 14.40 -35.96 4.09
N GLN A 495 14.00 -34.72 4.29
CA GLN A 495 12.95 -34.32 5.23
C GLN A 495 11.59 -34.93 4.86
N LEU A 496 11.19 -34.90 3.58
CA LEU A 496 9.92 -35.47 3.13
C LEU A 496 9.84 -36.98 3.31
N VAL A 497 10.95 -37.71 3.13
CA VAL A 497 10.98 -39.17 3.32
C VAL A 497 11.33 -39.56 4.77
N GLY A 498 11.60 -38.60 5.64
CA GLY A 498 11.93 -38.84 7.05
C GLY A 498 13.29 -39.52 7.24
N THR A 499 14.26 -39.31 6.35
CA THR A 499 15.59 -39.94 6.40
C THR A 499 16.63 -38.91 6.82
N ASP A 500 17.08 -38.98 8.08
CA ASP A 500 18.22 -38.18 8.56
C ASP A 500 19.52 -38.86 8.20
N HIS A 501 20.39 -38.16 7.47
CA HIS A 501 21.70 -38.71 7.09
C HIS A 501 22.73 -38.52 8.21
N PRO A 502 23.57 -39.56 8.50
CA PRO A 502 24.55 -39.49 9.59
C PRO A 502 25.61 -38.40 9.30
N ASP A 503 26.28 -38.00 10.38
CA ASP A 503 27.38 -37.03 10.29
C ASP A 503 28.66 -37.74 9.81
N THR A 504 28.74 -37.94 8.49
CA THR A 504 29.86 -38.59 7.80
C THR A 504 30.66 -37.57 7.01
N GLU A 505 31.89 -37.91 6.70
CA GLU A 505 32.71 -37.16 5.74
C GLU A 505 32.12 -37.29 4.32
N PRO A 506 32.32 -36.27 3.45
CA PRO A 506 31.89 -36.35 2.06
C PRO A 506 32.60 -37.52 1.32
N ASP A 507 31.82 -38.24 0.53
CA ASP A 507 32.41 -39.21 -0.41
C ASP A 507 32.90 -38.42 -1.64
N TRP A 508 34.21 -38.21 -1.68
CA TRP A 508 34.82 -37.46 -2.76
C TRP A 508 34.95 -38.36 -3.99
N PRO A 509 34.50 -37.89 -5.19
CA PRO A 509 34.66 -38.64 -6.42
C PRO A 509 36.15 -38.97 -6.62
N THR A 510 36.47 -40.25 -6.72
CA THR A 510 37.81 -40.69 -7.04
C THR A 510 38.13 -40.20 -8.45
N THR A 511 39.10 -39.29 -8.58
CA THR A 511 39.61 -38.89 -9.91
C THR A 511 40.01 -40.14 -10.65
N ALA A 512 39.33 -40.46 -11.74
CA ALA A 512 39.78 -41.52 -12.66
C ALA A 512 41.24 -41.25 -13.01
N PRO A 513 42.11 -42.28 -13.06
CA PRO A 513 43.49 -42.09 -13.41
C PRO A 513 43.56 -41.41 -14.78
N SER A 514 44.34 -40.34 -14.84
CA SER A 514 44.60 -39.62 -16.11
C SER A 514 44.93 -40.62 -17.22
N PRO A 515 44.32 -40.55 -18.42
CA PRO A 515 44.75 -41.38 -19.52
C PRO A 515 46.23 -41.09 -19.77
N GLN A 516 47.00 -42.16 -19.86
CA GLN A 516 48.41 -42.08 -20.23
C GLN A 516 48.54 -41.32 -21.54
N PRO A 517 49.57 -40.49 -21.69
CA PRO A 517 49.77 -39.74 -22.93
C PRO A 517 50.04 -40.72 -24.08
N THR A 518 49.11 -40.92 -24.93
CA THR A 518 49.35 -41.52 -26.24
C THR A 518 50.12 -40.50 -27.10
N THR A 519 51.29 -40.89 -27.51
CA THR A 519 52.19 -40.15 -28.41
C THR A 519 51.42 -39.64 -29.63
N PRO A 520 51.43 -38.33 -29.91
CA PRO A 520 50.77 -37.82 -31.08
C PRO A 520 51.58 -38.17 -32.35
N PRO A 521 50.95 -38.47 -33.48
CA PRO A 521 51.63 -38.53 -34.75
C PRO A 521 52.07 -37.12 -35.17
N SER A 522 53.28 -37.04 -35.72
CA SER A 522 54.01 -35.88 -36.17
C SER A 522 53.14 -34.93 -37.00
N ALA A 523 53.12 -33.67 -36.63
CA ALA A 523 52.50 -32.55 -37.37
C ALA A 523 53.33 -32.22 -38.62
N PRO A 524 52.66 -31.72 -39.67
CA PRO A 524 53.33 -30.96 -40.73
C PRO A 524 53.60 -29.53 -40.25
N GLN A 525 54.78 -29.05 -40.59
CA GLN A 525 55.30 -27.72 -40.26
C GLN A 525 54.46 -26.58 -40.83
N GLU A 526 54.33 -25.54 -40.04
CA GLU A 526 53.79 -24.23 -40.36
C GLU A 526 54.57 -23.45 -41.43
N PRO A 527 53.96 -22.33 -41.87
CA PRO A 527 54.70 -21.07 -41.81
C PRO A 527 54.04 -20.06 -40.89
N GLY A 528 54.90 -19.43 -40.11
CA GLY A 528 54.56 -18.49 -39.11
C GLY A 528 53.79 -17.26 -39.55
N SER A 529 53.00 -16.78 -38.62
CA SER A 529 52.57 -15.39 -38.57
C SER A 529 52.40 -14.98 -37.11
N ALA A 530 53.24 -14.08 -36.68
CA ALA A 530 53.13 -13.32 -35.47
C ALA A 530 51.83 -12.49 -35.51
N ILE A 531 50.92 -12.75 -34.61
CA ILE A 531 49.80 -11.83 -34.36
C ILE A 531 50.15 -11.01 -33.14
N SER A 532 50.57 -9.78 -33.43
CA SER A 532 50.64 -8.67 -32.48
C SER A 532 49.29 -8.49 -31.81
N ALA A 533 49.29 -8.33 -30.50
CA ALA A 533 48.16 -7.79 -29.76
C ALA A 533 47.82 -6.42 -30.32
N GLU A 534 46.72 -6.28 -31.05
CA GLU A 534 46.14 -4.99 -31.38
C GLU A 534 45.48 -4.39 -30.13
N PRO A 535 45.70 -3.09 -29.87
CA PRO A 535 44.99 -2.38 -28.82
C PRO A 535 43.51 -2.26 -29.22
N HIS A 536 42.63 -2.48 -28.27
CA HIS A 536 41.20 -2.26 -28.41
C HIS A 536 40.92 -0.94 -29.14
N ARG A 537 40.33 -1.06 -30.32
CA ARG A 537 39.75 0.07 -31.05
C ARG A 537 38.73 0.74 -30.12
N THR A 538 38.99 1.98 -29.77
CA THR A 538 37.99 2.89 -29.21
C THR A 538 36.87 3.07 -30.23
N ALA A 539 35.80 2.31 -30.08
CA ALA A 539 34.59 2.53 -30.87
C ALA A 539 34.09 3.95 -30.53
N THR A 540 33.76 4.72 -31.55
CA THR A 540 33.11 6.03 -31.36
C THR A 540 31.81 5.81 -30.56
N PRO A 541 31.57 6.53 -29.43
CA PRO A 541 30.37 6.33 -28.63
C PRO A 541 29.11 6.49 -29.45
N ALA A 542 28.21 5.52 -29.39
CA ALA A 542 26.93 5.60 -30.06
C ALA A 542 26.05 6.67 -29.41
N ALA A 543 25.35 7.46 -30.20
CA ALA A 543 24.37 8.41 -29.68
C ALA A 543 23.22 7.64 -29.02
N LEU A 544 23.06 7.81 -27.71
CA LEU A 544 21.94 7.25 -26.94
C LEU A 544 20.81 8.27 -26.91
N ASN A 545 19.60 7.85 -27.23
CA ASN A 545 18.42 8.69 -27.11
C ASN A 545 18.02 8.82 -25.63
N LEU A 546 18.09 10.05 -25.12
CA LEU A 546 17.72 10.43 -23.74
C LEU A 546 16.41 11.22 -23.69
N ASP A 547 15.63 11.28 -24.78
CA ASP A 547 14.38 12.05 -24.85
C ASP A 547 13.41 11.68 -23.73
N GLY A 548 12.94 12.68 -22.98
CA GLY A 548 12.05 12.51 -21.84
C GLY A 548 12.70 11.96 -20.56
N ALA A 549 14.02 11.66 -20.58
CA ALA A 549 14.74 11.17 -19.40
C ALA A 549 15.00 12.30 -18.38
N LYS A 550 14.64 12.06 -17.12
CA LYS A 550 14.94 12.99 -16.02
C LYS A 550 16.18 12.52 -15.26
N LYS A 551 17.19 13.41 -15.13
CA LYS A 551 18.44 13.10 -14.42
C LYS A 551 18.21 12.62 -12.99
N SER A 552 17.28 13.23 -12.25
CA SER A 552 16.95 12.82 -10.87
C SER A 552 16.42 11.38 -10.79
N LYS A 553 15.61 10.96 -11.76
CA LYS A 553 15.10 9.59 -11.85
C LYS A 553 16.20 8.58 -12.22
N ALA A 554 17.11 8.97 -13.10
CA ALA A 554 18.27 8.15 -13.46
C ALA A 554 19.21 7.94 -12.27
N LEU A 555 19.44 8.95 -11.46
CA LEU A 555 20.29 8.91 -10.27
C LEU A 555 19.67 8.17 -9.08
N SER A 556 18.35 8.01 -9.02
CA SER A 556 17.68 7.24 -7.93
C SER A 556 18.00 5.73 -7.97
N ASN A 557 18.18 5.16 -9.17
CA ASN A 557 18.65 3.78 -9.35
C ASN A 557 19.47 3.67 -10.65
N PRO A 558 20.73 4.13 -10.62
CA PRO A 558 21.53 4.30 -11.83
C PRO A 558 21.81 2.98 -12.56
N THR A 559 22.00 1.90 -11.84
CA THR A 559 22.25 0.57 -12.43
C THR A 559 21.04 0.06 -13.23
N ALA A 560 19.83 0.13 -12.65
CA ALA A 560 18.62 -0.29 -13.34
C ALA A 560 18.25 0.66 -14.48
N TRP A 561 18.53 1.96 -14.33
CA TRP A 561 18.28 2.94 -15.37
C TRP A 561 19.17 2.72 -16.60
N LEU A 562 20.48 2.45 -16.43
CA LEU A 562 21.40 2.13 -17.54
C LEU A 562 20.96 0.87 -18.28
N MET A 563 20.44 -0.14 -17.57
CA MET A 563 19.88 -1.36 -18.18
C MET A 563 18.66 -1.02 -19.06
N SER A 564 17.74 -0.20 -18.55
CA SER A 564 16.56 0.27 -19.30
C SER A 564 16.95 1.14 -20.50
N LEU A 565 17.97 2.01 -20.33
CA LEU A 565 18.50 2.84 -21.41
C LEU A 565 19.08 1.99 -22.55
N ALA A 566 19.85 0.96 -22.23
CA ALA A 566 20.36 0.02 -23.20
C ALA A 566 19.23 -0.63 -24.00
N LEU A 567 18.22 -1.17 -23.29
CA LEU A 567 17.07 -1.82 -23.92
C LEU A 567 16.29 -0.87 -24.84
N ASN A 568 16.01 0.34 -24.39
CA ASN A 568 15.25 1.36 -25.14
C ASN A 568 16.01 1.87 -26.39
N ASN A 569 17.33 1.76 -26.39
CA ASN A 569 18.19 2.15 -27.51
C ASN A 569 18.66 0.97 -28.36
N ASN A 570 18.10 -0.23 -28.14
CA ASN A 570 18.50 -1.47 -28.82
C ASN A 570 20.01 -1.74 -28.76
N GLN A 571 20.63 -1.45 -27.59
CA GLN A 571 22.04 -1.67 -27.30
C GLN A 571 22.23 -2.89 -26.39
N PRO A 572 23.40 -3.55 -26.43
CA PRO A 572 23.76 -4.58 -25.45
C PRO A 572 23.65 -4.05 -24.01
N PRO A 573 23.32 -4.93 -23.04
CA PRO A 573 23.25 -4.52 -21.63
C PRO A 573 24.60 -3.96 -21.15
N PRO A 574 24.58 -3.06 -20.13
CA PRO A 574 25.81 -2.53 -19.57
C PRO A 574 26.69 -3.63 -18.98
N GLU A 575 27.98 -3.58 -19.28
CA GLU A 575 28.99 -4.50 -18.76
C GLU A 575 29.80 -3.84 -17.66
N TRP A 576 30.21 -4.60 -16.64
CA TRP A 576 31.03 -4.11 -15.53
C TRP A 576 32.31 -4.93 -15.38
N GLU A 577 33.44 -4.23 -15.43
CA GLU A 577 34.73 -4.77 -15.05
C GLU A 577 35.06 -4.37 -13.60
N PHE A 578 35.68 -5.30 -12.85
CA PHE A 578 36.05 -5.06 -11.46
C PHE A 578 37.53 -5.33 -11.22
N ARG A 579 38.20 -4.41 -10.53
CA ARG A 579 39.54 -4.61 -9.96
C ARG A 579 39.46 -4.52 -8.44
N THR A 580 40.33 -5.26 -7.77
CA THR A 580 40.44 -5.23 -6.31
C THR A 580 41.89 -4.87 -5.98
N ASP A 581 42.07 -3.80 -5.23
CA ASP A 581 43.36 -3.29 -4.78
C ASP A 581 43.38 -3.18 -3.26
N GLY A 582 44.58 -3.14 -2.66
CA GLY A 582 44.77 -3.00 -1.22
C GLY A 582 44.91 -4.31 -0.45
N PRO A 583 45.24 -4.23 0.86
CA PRO A 583 45.46 -5.39 1.68
C PRO A 583 44.15 -6.15 1.97
N ALA A 584 44.25 -7.46 2.24
CA ALA A 584 43.10 -8.34 2.44
C ALA A 584 42.11 -7.90 3.54
N HIS A 585 42.60 -7.12 4.54
CA HIS A 585 41.77 -6.60 5.64
C HIS A 585 41.11 -5.25 5.33
N ALA A 586 41.48 -4.58 4.23
CA ALA A 586 40.91 -3.32 3.77
C ALA A 586 40.91 -3.24 2.22
N PRO A 587 40.21 -4.13 1.52
CA PRO A 587 40.19 -4.13 0.05
C PRO A 587 39.47 -2.89 -0.49
N ARG A 588 40.00 -2.35 -1.57
CA ARG A 588 39.35 -1.33 -2.41
C ARG A 588 38.89 -1.96 -3.72
N PHE A 589 37.68 -1.68 -4.12
CA PHE A 589 37.09 -2.18 -5.35
C PHE A 589 36.91 -1.03 -6.35
N THR A 590 37.52 -1.18 -7.51
CA THR A 590 37.29 -0.30 -8.66
C THR A 590 36.33 -0.99 -9.62
N ALA A 591 35.22 -0.33 -9.98
CA ALA A 591 34.28 -0.80 -10.95
C ALA A 591 34.28 0.12 -12.16
N THR A 592 34.41 -0.45 -13.37
CA THR A 592 34.27 0.27 -14.65
C THR A 592 33.01 -0.25 -15.35
N VAL A 593 32.10 0.66 -15.72
CA VAL A 593 30.91 0.33 -16.49
C VAL A 593 31.08 0.74 -17.95
N HIS A 594 30.64 -0.13 -18.87
CA HIS A 594 30.65 0.10 -20.31
C HIS A 594 29.23 0.02 -20.85
N LEU A 595 28.80 1.01 -21.64
CA LEU A 595 27.50 1.02 -22.34
C LEU A 595 27.63 1.80 -23.65
N ALA A 596 27.41 1.13 -24.78
CA ALA A 596 27.37 1.74 -26.13
C ALA A 596 28.59 2.65 -26.42
N GLY A 597 29.79 2.24 -26.00
CA GLY A 597 31.04 3.01 -26.15
C GLY A 597 31.24 4.13 -25.10
N HIS A 598 30.30 4.33 -24.20
CA HIS A 598 30.46 5.20 -23.03
C HIS A 598 31.01 4.40 -21.86
N THR A 599 31.90 5.03 -21.06
CA THR A 599 32.58 4.36 -19.96
C THR A 599 32.67 5.28 -18.76
N ALA A 600 32.49 4.74 -17.55
CA ALA A 600 32.76 5.44 -16.31
C ALA A 600 33.33 4.49 -15.25
N THR A 601 34.23 4.99 -14.41
CA THR A 601 34.94 4.23 -13.38
C THR A 601 34.74 4.88 -12.03
N ALA A 602 34.55 4.08 -10.98
CA ALA A 602 34.48 4.55 -9.60
C ALA A 602 35.02 3.51 -8.62
N ASP A 603 35.53 4.01 -7.49
CA ASP A 603 36.11 3.20 -6.41
C ASP A 603 35.21 3.19 -5.18
N SER A 604 35.22 2.08 -4.44
CA SER A 604 34.54 1.98 -3.15
C SER A 604 35.12 0.87 -2.27
N THR A 605 34.68 0.83 -1.01
CA THR A 605 35.08 -0.19 -0.05
C THR A 605 34.34 -1.54 -0.24
N THR A 606 33.29 -1.57 -1.07
CA THR A 606 32.58 -2.81 -1.44
C THR A 606 32.36 -2.89 -2.95
N LYS A 607 32.33 -4.09 -3.49
CA LYS A 607 32.08 -4.32 -4.92
C LYS A 607 30.73 -3.76 -5.39
N THR A 608 29.69 -3.89 -4.55
CA THR A 608 28.34 -3.35 -4.84
C THR A 608 28.31 -1.84 -4.87
N SER A 609 28.96 -1.18 -3.90
CA SER A 609 29.04 0.27 -3.86
C SER A 609 29.87 0.84 -5.02
N ALA A 610 30.98 0.17 -5.40
CA ALA A 610 31.78 0.55 -6.57
C ALA A 610 30.94 0.43 -7.87
N LYS A 611 30.16 -0.62 -8.03
CA LYS A 611 29.22 -0.82 -9.16
C LYS A 611 28.19 0.32 -9.23
N THR A 612 27.57 0.66 -8.12
CA THR A 612 26.57 1.74 -8.07
C THR A 612 27.23 3.11 -8.36
N ALA A 613 28.39 3.37 -7.79
CA ALA A 613 29.12 4.62 -8.00
C ALA A 613 29.57 4.79 -9.46
N SER A 614 30.06 3.74 -10.13
CA SER A 614 30.41 3.79 -11.54
C SER A 614 29.19 4.01 -12.44
N ALA A 615 28.05 3.38 -12.11
CA ALA A 615 26.79 3.62 -12.81
C ALA A 615 26.29 5.06 -12.63
N THR A 616 26.39 5.63 -11.42
CA THR A 616 26.08 7.05 -11.13
C THR A 616 26.95 7.98 -11.97
N ALA A 617 28.25 7.75 -11.99
CA ALA A 617 29.20 8.56 -12.78
C ALA A 617 28.88 8.50 -14.29
N LEU A 618 28.48 7.33 -14.82
CA LEU A 618 28.07 7.20 -16.21
C LEU A 618 26.77 7.98 -16.50
N VAL A 619 25.78 7.89 -15.62
CA VAL A 619 24.53 8.66 -15.74
C VAL A 619 24.82 10.16 -15.75
N GLU A 620 25.65 10.66 -14.85
CA GLU A 620 26.04 12.08 -14.79
C GLU A 620 26.75 12.53 -16.09
N ALA A 621 27.64 11.69 -16.63
CA ALA A 621 28.36 11.97 -17.87
C ALA A 621 27.42 11.99 -19.08
N LEU A 622 26.40 11.14 -19.13
CA LEU A 622 25.40 11.11 -20.21
C LEU A 622 24.51 12.35 -20.20
N PHE A 623 24.10 12.84 -19.03
CA PHE A 623 23.31 14.09 -18.89
C PHE A 623 24.16 15.37 -18.94
N GLY A 624 25.47 15.30 -18.76
CA GLY A 624 26.38 16.43 -18.85
C GLY A 624 26.87 16.77 -20.26
N ARG A 625 26.50 15.96 -21.26
CA ARG A 625 26.85 16.12 -22.69
C ARG A 625 25.70 16.67 -23.55
N GLN A 626 24.55 17.02 -22.93
CA GLN A 626 23.42 17.70 -23.60
C GLN A 626 23.54 19.22 -23.54
#